data_cdce2925d380e28445158ceac4d26987
#
_entry.id   cdce2925d380e28445158ceac4d26987
#
_cell.length_a   1.000
_cell.length_b   1.000
_cell.length_c   1.000
_cell.angle_alpha   90.00
_cell.angle_beta   90.00
_cell.angle_gamma   90.00
#
_symmetry.space_group_name_H-M   'P 1'
#
loop_
_entity.id
_entity.type
_entity.pdbx_description
1 polymer ?
#
loop_
_entity_poly.entity_id
_entity_poly.type
_entity_poly.pdbx_seq_one_letter_code
_entity_poly.pdbx_strand_id
1 'polypeptide(L)'
;MTVRFLPSAPPGEAGARRAAVRPAVVGRTAALAVAGLVLVLMVLVIVRLPWAGDLGVHAATVQRLRHSPLDPGDPLVDADTPSPYYSPWTLLLGAVARWPGLSVFVVLRLAAVAGLALLVTGVRRYVRTLSAHRAAPALALLSLLLLWGTTPMLWSGFPGLHSLALTVSYPSTFALGLAFHFWAWLAGALRRGAGWPVWTGLGALWGVILLCHQFSGVVATVGAAATVLAAGRARRVVWPWLGTGVAAGAVVLWAWPYYDFFALFGAAGGGLDAVHRGLYGHPVARYGLVLLGVAALVPRWRRDRWDPLVLFAGLAVAVVGAGWVSGHYAWGRALPAVVIPAQLAVALEAVGAGRRGLRAGWTVLLAGGLLVGGWGQAGVLGYVVPRGALPAVVEGRYRPPWTGYHWITPWVRYGDVVMAEGRAARQVPAYGAYTVAPGYPGFFLADEERRGAATRVYFGERTPASVRRGIEREYGVRWVVDGGGVLGSAGLREVARGPEGQVLYAVP
;
A
#
# COMPACT_ATOMS: atom_id res chain seq x y z
N MET A 1 -49.18 57.33 2.13
CA MET A 1 -48.16 56.58 1.33
C MET A 1 -46.79 57.12 1.80
N THR A 2 -46.17 56.48 2.78
CA THR A 2 -44.95 56.98 3.43
C THR A 2 -43.79 56.10 3.01
N VAL A 3 -42.92 56.64 2.16
CA VAL A 3 -41.71 55.95 1.70
C VAL A 3 -40.65 55.98 2.82
N ARG A 4 -40.31 54.79 3.37
CA ARG A 4 -39.17 54.64 4.30
C ARG A 4 -37.89 54.45 3.49
N PHE A 5 -37.01 55.40 3.55
CA PHE A 5 -35.62 55.24 3.09
C PHE A 5 -34.85 54.35 4.07
N LEU A 6 -34.30 53.26 3.56
CA LEU A 6 -33.34 52.44 4.30
C LEU A 6 -31.98 53.18 4.34
N PRO A 7 -31.27 53.22 5.49
CA PRO A 7 -29.96 53.83 5.57
C PRO A 7 -28.93 53.02 4.77
N SER A 8 -28.16 53.71 3.94
CA SER A 8 -27.01 53.17 3.23
C SER A 8 -25.94 52.69 4.19
N ALA A 9 -25.46 51.44 4.02
CA ALA A 9 -24.37 50.88 4.84
C ALA A 9 -23.08 51.70 4.67
N PRO A 10 -22.29 51.88 5.74
CA PRO A 10 -21.06 52.65 5.67
C PRO A 10 -20.02 51.98 4.76
N PRO A 11 -19.25 52.74 3.95
CA PRO A 11 -18.33 52.22 2.94
C PRO A 11 -17.13 51.43 3.50
N GLY A 12 -16.93 51.36 4.81
CA GLY A 12 -15.82 50.62 5.44
C GLY A 12 -15.98 49.11 5.54
N GLU A 13 -17.21 48.55 5.55
CA GLU A 13 -17.43 47.11 5.76
C GLU A 13 -17.20 46.27 4.52
N ALA A 14 -17.40 46.84 3.32
CA ALA A 14 -17.17 46.12 2.06
C ALA A 14 -15.67 45.86 1.79
N GLY A 15 -14.81 46.80 2.20
CA GLY A 15 -13.34 46.67 2.10
C GLY A 15 -12.77 45.65 3.07
N ALA A 16 -13.27 45.64 4.30
CA ALA A 16 -12.82 44.70 5.34
C ALA A 16 -13.23 43.22 4.99
N ARG A 17 -14.41 43.03 4.42
CA ARG A 17 -14.83 41.67 3.95
C ARG A 17 -14.02 41.17 2.75
N ARG A 18 -13.62 42.05 1.84
CA ARG A 18 -12.74 41.68 0.69
C ARG A 18 -11.32 41.38 1.14
N ALA A 19 -10.75 42.09 2.13
CA ALA A 19 -9.42 41.81 2.68
C ALA A 19 -9.36 40.48 3.45
N ALA A 20 -10.43 40.10 4.15
CA ALA A 20 -10.50 38.81 4.88
C ALA A 20 -10.71 37.58 4.00
N VAL A 21 -11.22 37.74 2.79
CA VAL A 21 -11.46 36.61 1.86
C VAL A 21 -10.20 36.19 1.12
N ARG A 22 -9.25 37.12 0.86
CA ARG A 22 -8.01 36.83 0.10
C ARG A 22 -7.10 35.75 0.70
N PRO A 23 -6.74 35.75 2.01
CA PRO A 23 -5.79 34.76 2.54
C PRO A 23 -6.35 33.32 2.57
N ALA A 24 -7.64 33.15 2.79
CA ALA A 24 -8.28 31.82 2.78
C ALA A 24 -8.35 31.21 1.35
N VAL A 25 -8.53 32.06 0.33
CA VAL A 25 -8.52 31.63 -1.08
C VAL A 25 -7.10 31.26 -1.50
N VAL A 26 -6.10 32.06 -1.14
CA VAL A 26 -4.68 31.80 -1.45
C VAL A 26 -4.22 30.47 -0.83
N GLY A 27 -4.48 30.23 0.45
CA GLY A 27 -4.12 28.98 1.11
C GLY A 27 -4.77 27.73 0.50
N ARG A 28 -6.04 27.84 0.04
CA ARG A 28 -6.71 26.76 -0.66
C ARG A 28 -6.08 26.48 -2.03
N THR A 29 -5.81 27.52 -2.80
CA THR A 29 -5.21 27.38 -4.16
C THR A 29 -3.83 26.76 -4.04
N ALA A 30 -3.02 27.18 -3.08
CA ALA A 30 -1.70 26.62 -2.82
C ALA A 30 -1.78 25.13 -2.45
N ALA A 31 -2.66 24.72 -1.56
CA ALA A 31 -2.83 23.31 -1.18
C ALA A 31 -3.27 22.43 -2.37
N LEU A 32 -4.17 22.93 -3.22
CA LEU A 32 -4.59 22.23 -4.42
C LEU A 32 -3.47 22.14 -5.47
N ALA A 33 -2.70 23.19 -5.65
CA ALA A 33 -1.57 23.22 -6.57
C ALA A 33 -0.48 22.22 -6.15
N VAL A 34 -0.09 22.22 -4.86
CA VAL A 34 0.90 21.28 -4.32
C VAL A 34 0.39 19.83 -4.43
N ALA A 35 -0.88 19.56 -4.08
CA ALA A 35 -1.46 18.24 -4.25
C ALA A 35 -1.46 17.81 -5.73
N GLY A 36 -1.77 18.72 -6.66
CA GLY A 36 -1.70 18.50 -8.09
C GLY A 36 -0.29 18.13 -8.56
N LEU A 37 0.73 18.88 -8.12
CA LEU A 37 2.13 18.59 -8.45
C LEU A 37 2.57 17.22 -7.92
N VAL A 38 2.20 16.87 -6.69
CA VAL A 38 2.49 15.53 -6.13
C VAL A 38 1.81 14.42 -6.94
N LEU A 39 0.57 14.63 -7.38
CA LEU A 39 -0.13 13.66 -8.23
C LEU A 39 0.51 13.53 -9.61
N VAL A 40 0.95 14.63 -10.23
CA VAL A 40 1.72 14.59 -11.48
C VAL A 40 3.01 13.81 -11.28
N LEU A 41 3.75 14.06 -10.21
CA LEU A 41 4.94 13.29 -9.86
C LEU A 41 4.63 11.79 -9.75
N MET A 42 3.54 11.42 -9.09
CA MET A 42 3.11 10.02 -8.96
C MET A 42 2.78 9.38 -10.31
N VAL A 43 2.12 10.11 -11.22
CA VAL A 43 1.87 9.62 -12.59
C VAL A 43 3.17 9.38 -13.34
N LEU A 44 4.15 10.28 -13.23
CA LEU A 44 5.46 10.11 -13.84
C LEU A 44 6.22 8.89 -13.26
N VAL A 45 6.13 8.66 -11.94
CA VAL A 45 6.67 7.46 -11.29
C VAL A 45 5.98 6.19 -11.79
N ILE A 46 4.65 6.20 -11.98
CA ILE A 46 3.89 5.07 -12.54
C ILE A 46 4.39 4.70 -13.94
N VAL A 47 4.66 5.68 -14.79
CA VAL A 47 5.23 5.45 -16.12
C VAL A 47 6.57 4.71 -16.03
N ARG A 48 7.42 5.06 -15.08
CA ARG A 48 8.73 4.41 -14.85
C ARG A 48 8.58 3.02 -14.23
N LEU A 49 7.61 2.82 -13.37
CA LEU A 49 7.36 1.59 -12.59
C LEU A 49 8.64 1.06 -11.93
N PRO A 50 9.21 1.81 -10.97
CA PRO A 50 10.46 1.42 -10.33
C PRO A 50 10.32 0.07 -9.63
N TRP A 51 11.25 -0.84 -9.91
CA TRP A 51 11.21 -2.18 -9.34
C TRP A 51 11.71 -2.18 -7.90
N ALA A 52 10.85 -2.63 -6.98
CA ALA A 52 11.22 -2.84 -5.58
C ALA A 52 10.28 -3.86 -4.91
N GLY A 53 10.70 -4.43 -3.79
CA GLY A 53 9.84 -5.24 -2.92
C GLY A 53 9.08 -6.34 -3.67
N ASP A 54 7.75 -6.33 -3.54
CA ASP A 54 6.86 -7.42 -3.97
C ASP A 54 6.35 -7.28 -5.42
N LEU A 55 6.90 -6.37 -6.23
CA LEU A 55 6.48 -6.20 -7.63
C LEU A 55 6.56 -7.53 -8.40
N GLY A 56 7.59 -8.34 -8.12
CA GLY A 56 7.83 -9.63 -8.78
C GLY A 56 6.70 -10.62 -8.54
N VAL A 57 6.26 -10.81 -7.30
CA VAL A 57 5.17 -11.74 -7.01
C VAL A 57 3.84 -11.26 -7.59
N HIS A 58 3.55 -9.96 -7.57
CA HIS A 58 2.32 -9.44 -8.19
C HIS A 58 2.33 -9.62 -9.71
N ALA A 59 3.47 -9.40 -10.37
CA ALA A 59 3.62 -9.65 -11.79
C ALA A 59 3.49 -11.15 -12.13
N ALA A 60 4.13 -12.03 -11.35
CA ALA A 60 4.03 -13.48 -11.50
C ALA A 60 2.58 -13.96 -11.35
N THR A 61 1.88 -13.49 -10.32
CA THR A 61 0.46 -13.80 -10.09
C THR A 61 -0.41 -13.44 -11.29
N VAL A 62 -0.21 -12.22 -11.85
CA VAL A 62 -0.94 -11.80 -13.05
C VAL A 62 -0.57 -12.63 -14.27
N GLN A 63 0.70 -13.05 -14.40
CA GLN A 63 1.13 -13.96 -15.48
C GLN A 63 0.40 -15.31 -15.40
N ARG A 64 0.31 -15.93 -14.21
CA ARG A 64 -0.41 -17.22 -14.06
C ARG A 64 -1.89 -17.06 -14.38
N LEU A 65 -2.56 -16.06 -13.81
CA LEU A 65 -3.99 -15.78 -14.05
C LEU A 65 -4.29 -15.42 -15.52
N ARG A 66 -3.33 -14.82 -16.23
CA ARG A 66 -3.46 -14.59 -17.68
C ARG A 66 -3.54 -15.90 -18.46
N HIS A 67 -2.80 -16.92 -18.07
CA HIS A 67 -2.70 -18.21 -18.79
C HIS A 67 -3.75 -19.21 -18.28
N SER A 68 -3.86 -19.38 -16.98
CA SER A 68 -4.78 -20.30 -16.32
C SER A 68 -5.56 -19.60 -15.20
N PRO A 69 -6.71 -18.95 -15.50
CA PRO A 69 -7.44 -18.18 -14.51
C PRO A 69 -8.17 -19.04 -13.46
N LEU A 70 -8.54 -20.28 -13.80
CA LEU A 70 -9.32 -21.14 -12.89
C LEU A 70 -8.42 -22.04 -12.03
N ASP A 71 -7.28 -22.42 -12.56
CA ASP A 71 -6.31 -23.32 -11.91
C ASP A 71 -4.89 -22.82 -12.22
N PRO A 72 -4.43 -21.76 -11.54
CA PRO A 72 -3.16 -21.11 -11.85
C PRO A 72 -1.93 -21.79 -11.21
N GLY A 73 -2.12 -22.73 -10.24
CA GLY A 73 -1.04 -23.30 -9.43
C GLY A 73 -0.32 -22.28 -8.56
N ASP A 74 0.88 -22.59 -8.08
CA ASP A 74 1.69 -21.61 -7.35
C ASP A 74 2.24 -20.52 -8.31
N PRO A 75 2.26 -19.23 -7.93
CA PRO A 75 2.73 -18.18 -8.83
C PRO A 75 4.25 -18.16 -9.04
N LEU A 76 5.03 -18.77 -8.15
CA LEU A 76 6.49 -18.63 -8.08
C LEU A 76 7.24 -19.91 -8.44
N VAL A 77 6.71 -21.06 -8.05
CA VAL A 77 7.34 -22.36 -8.23
C VAL A 77 6.43 -23.29 -9.05
N ASP A 78 7.03 -24.27 -9.71
CA ASP A 78 6.27 -25.31 -10.41
C ASP A 78 5.68 -26.30 -9.38
N ALA A 79 4.49 -25.96 -8.89
CA ALA A 79 3.72 -26.73 -7.92
C ALA A 79 2.23 -26.40 -8.02
N ASP A 80 1.40 -27.42 -7.85
CA ASP A 80 -0.05 -27.27 -7.77
C ASP A 80 -0.44 -27.03 -6.29
N THR A 81 -0.27 -25.78 -5.84
CA THR A 81 -0.60 -25.38 -4.47
C THR A 81 -1.36 -24.07 -4.47
N PRO A 82 -2.32 -23.90 -3.50
CA PRO A 82 -3.00 -22.64 -3.30
C PRO A 82 -2.01 -21.49 -2.98
N SER A 83 -2.41 -20.24 -3.27
CA SER A 83 -1.57 -19.11 -2.93
C SER A 83 -2.39 -17.88 -2.51
N PRO A 84 -2.03 -17.22 -1.39
CA PRO A 84 -2.73 -16.03 -0.91
C PRO A 84 -2.45 -14.78 -1.75
N TYR A 85 -1.60 -14.88 -2.76
CA TYR A 85 -1.36 -13.81 -3.73
C TYR A 85 -2.48 -13.71 -4.77
N TYR A 86 -3.34 -14.73 -4.92
CA TYR A 86 -4.53 -14.68 -5.75
C TYR A 86 -5.67 -13.95 -5.03
N SER A 87 -6.01 -12.78 -5.51
CA SER A 87 -7.01 -11.88 -4.93
C SER A 87 -8.02 -11.42 -6.00
N PRO A 88 -9.19 -10.89 -5.60
CA PRO A 88 -10.13 -10.30 -6.57
C PRO A 88 -9.49 -9.26 -7.48
N TRP A 89 -8.53 -8.48 -6.95
CA TRP A 89 -7.79 -7.49 -7.72
C TRP A 89 -6.85 -8.14 -8.74
N THR A 90 -6.02 -9.10 -8.31
CA THR A 90 -5.08 -9.78 -9.23
C THR A 90 -5.81 -10.60 -10.28
N LEU A 91 -6.97 -11.19 -9.95
CA LEU A 91 -7.84 -11.87 -10.91
C LEU A 91 -8.35 -10.91 -11.99
N LEU A 92 -8.81 -9.71 -11.61
CA LEU A 92 -9.18 -8.67 -12.58
C LEU A 92 -8.00 -8.29 -13.47
N LEU A 93 -6.81 -8.12 -12.91
CA LEU A 93 -5.61 -7.80 -13.69
C LEU A 93 -5.21 -8.92 -14.65
N GLY A 94 -5.33 -10.19 -14.22
CA GLY A 94 -5.12 -11.37 -15.07
C GLY A 94 -6.08 -11.39 -16.27
N ALA A 95 -7.36 -11.12 -16.00
CA ALA A 95 -8.38 -11.02 -17.06
C ALA A 95 -8.09 -9.88 -18.05
N VAL A 96 -7.69 -8.69 -17.54
CA VAL A 96 -7.29 -7.56 -18.37
C VAL A 96 -6.04 -7.90 -19.20
N ALA A 97 -5.06 -8.59 -18.64
CA ALA A 97 -3.86 -9.01 -19.35
C ALA A 97 -4.14 -10.04 -20.44
N ARG A 98 -5.12 -10.94 -20.20
CA ARG A 98 -5.47 -12.02 -21.11
C ARG A 98 -6.15 -11.52 -22.38
N TRP A 99 -7.14 -10.66 -22.25
CA TRP A 99 -8.00 -10.28 -23.37
C TRP A 99 -7.25 -9.54 -24.48
N PRO A 100 -6.67 -8.36 -24.27
CA PRO A 100 -6.00 -7.63 -25.34
C PRO A 100 -4.55 -8.07 -25.56
N GLY A 101 -4.07 -9.13 -24.86
CA GLY A 101 -2.66 -9.56 -24.95
C GLY A 101 -1.66 -8.54 -24.42
N LEU A 102 -2.08 -7.68 -23.49
CA LEU A 102 -1.21 -6.67 -22.90
C LEU A 102 -0.09 -7.30 -22.09
N SER A 103 1.09 -6.68 -22.09
CA SER A 103 2.15 -7.10 -21.17
C SER A 103 1.73 -6.86 -19.72
N VAL A 104 2.13 -7.74 -18.81
CA VAL A 104 1.82 -7.64 -17.38
C VAL A 104 2.29 -6.30 -16.80
N PHE A 105 3.43 -5.78 -17.25
CA PHE A 105 3.93 -4.49 -16.77
C PHE A 105 3.10 -3.29 -17.25
N VAL A 106 2.45 -3.38 -18.40
CA VAL A 106 1.45 -2.38 -18.83
C VAL A 106 0.23 -2.47 -17.94
N VAL A 107 -0.28 -3.67 -17.69
CA VAL A 107 -1.42 -3.90 -16.79
C VAL A 107 -1.14 -3.39 -15.38
N LEU A 108 0.07 -3.60 -14.84
CA LEU A 108 0.46 -3.07 -13.53
C LEU A 108 0.53 -1.53 -13.51
N ARG A 109 0.91 -0.86 -14.61
CA ARG A 109 0.82 0.61 -14.72
C ARG A 109 -0.63 1.08 -14.71
N LEU A 110 -1.52 0.42 -15.44
CA LEU A 110 -2.95 0.72 -15.43
C LEU A 110 -3.55 0.49 -14.03
N ALA A 111 -3.16 -0.60 -13.37
CA ALA A 111 -3.50 -0.90 -11.98
C ALA A 111 -3.06 0.22 -11.03
N ALA A 112 -1.84 0.73 -11.22
CA ALA A 112 -1.29 1.83 -10.42
C ALA A 112 -2.10 3.12 -10.59
N VAL A 113 -2.47 3.47 -11.83
CA VAL A 113 -3.34 4.63 -12.09
C VAL A 113 -4.72 4.45 -11.43
N ALA A 114 -5.33 3.27 -11.59
CA ALA A 114 -6.62 2.97 -10.98
C ALA A 114 -6.54 3.00 -9.44
N GLY A 115 -5.51 2.39 -8.84
CA GLY A 115 -5.28 2.39 -7.41
C GLY A 115 -5.05 3.79 -6.84
N LEU A 116 -4.26 4.62 -7.52
CA LEU A 116 -4.03 6.01 -7.14
C LEU A 116 -5.32 6.85 -7.22
N ALA A 117 -6.07 6.71 -8.29
CA ALA A 117 -7.35 7.41 -8.46
C ALA A 117 -8.36 7.00 -7.38
N LEU A 118 -8.43 5.69 -7.07
CA LEU A 118 -9.28 5.15 -6.02
C LEU A 118 -8.87 5.69 -4.64
N LEU A 119 -7.58 5.75 -4.34
CA LEU A 119 -7.06 6.29 -3.09
C LEU A 119 -7.40 7.79 -2.95
N VAL A 120 -7.13 8.60 -3.97
CA VAL A 120 -7.40 10.05 -3.96
C VAL A 120 -8.90 10.34 -3.81
N THR A 121 -9.73 9.65 -4.58
CA THR A 121 -11.20 9.82 -4.53
C THR A 121 -11.77 9.29 -3.22
N GLY A 122 -11.24 8.19 -2.67
CA GLY A 122 -11.61 7.64 -1.38
C GLY A 122 -11.28 8.58 -0.23
N VAL A 123 -10.04 9.10 -0.17
CA VAL A 123 -9.62 10.11 0.82
C VAL A 123 -10.53 11.34 0.75
N ARG A 124 -10.75 11.87 -0.45
CA ARG A 124 -11.67 13.00 -0.65
C ARG A 124 -13.07 12.69 -0.11
N ARG A 125 -13.62 11.53 -0.42
CA ARG A 125 -14.97 11.11 -0.02
C ARG A 125 -15.07 10.96 1.50
N TYR A 126 -14.10 10.28 2.13
CA TYR A 126 -14.09 10.09 3.58
C TYR A 126 -13.91 11.41 4.33
N VAL A 127 -12.94 12.24 3.93
CA VAL A 127 -12.72 13.56 4.56
C VAL A 127 -13.94 14.45 4.44
N ARG A 128 -14.72 14.34 3.36
CA ARG A 128 -16.00 15.05 3.22
C ARG A 128 -17.08 14.58 4.20
N THR A 129 -16.97 13.42 4.78
CA THR A 129 -17.87 13.00 5.88
C THR A 129 -17.52 13.66 7.20
N LEU A 130 -16.28 14.13 7.35
CA LEU A 130 -15.72 14.72 8.56
C LEU A 130 -15.65 16.25 8.52
N SER A 131 -15.62 16.87 7.31
CA SER A 131 -15.50 18.32 7.15
C SER A 131 -16.14 18.81 5.84
N ALA A 132 -16.90 19.90 5.93
CA ALA A 132 -17.42 20.62 4.77
C ALA A 132 -16.38 21.56 4.12
N HIS A 133 -15.24 21.82 4.76
CA HIS A 133 -14.26 22.78 4.27
C HIS A 133 -13.59 22.28 2.98
N ARG A 134 -13.56 23.15 1.96
CA ARG A 134 -13.15 22.79 0.59
C ARG A 134 -11.66 22.37 0.46
N ALA A 135 -10.77 22.89 1.31
CA ALA A 135 -9.34 22.53 1.31
C ALA A 135 -9.02 21.26 2.12
N ALA A 136 -9.93 20.79 2.99
CA ALA A 136 -9.68 19.64 3.86
C ALA A 136 -9.21 18.39 3.12
N PRO A 137 -9.81 17.98 1.98
CA PRO A 137 -9.35 16.78 1.26
C PRO A 137 -7.91 16.89 0.71
N ALA A 138 -7.52 18.06 0.18
CA ALA A 138 -6.17 18.27 -0.34
C ALA A 138 -5.13 18.25 0.78
N LEU A 139 -5.41 18.94 1.90
CA LEU A 139 -4.52 18.94 3.07
C LEU A 139 -4.42 17.55 3.70
N ALA A 140 -5.52 16.81 3.77
CA ALA A 140 -5.54 15.43 4.25
C ALA A 140 -4.69 14.52 3.35
N LEU A 141 -4.83 14.62 2.03
CA LEU A 141 -4.00 13.87 1.09
C LEU A 141 -2.52 14.20 1.26
N LEU A 142 -2.16 15.49 1.33
CA LEU A 142 -0.78 15.91 1.56
C LEU A 142 -0.26 15.42 2.91
N SER A 143 -1.07 15.44 3.96
CA SER A 143 -0.69 14.91 5.27
C SER A 143 -0.41 13.40 5.20
N LEU A 144 -1.28 12.62 4.53
CA LEU A 144 -1.10 11.18 4.33
C LEU A 144 0.19 10.86 3.58
N LEU A 145 0.55 11.66 2.59
CA LEU A 145 1.72 11.43 1.75
C LEU A 145 3.02 11.91 2.41
N LEU A 146 3.00 13.03 3.12
CA LEU A 146 4.22 13.74 3.53
C LEU A 146 4.47 13.74 5.04
N LEU A 147 3.43 13.65 5.88
CA LEU A 147 3.58 13.84 7.33
C LEU A 147 3.95 12.54 8.04
N TRP A 148 5.16 12.03 7.80
CA TRP A 148 5.69 10.79 8.38
C TRP A 148 6.85 11.08 9.34
N GLY A 149 8.05 11.11 8.82
CA GLY A 149 9.30 11.42 9.53
C GLY A 149 10.36 11.88 8.53
N THR A 150 11.59 11.96 9.00
CA THR A 150 12.74 12.37 8.18
C THR A 150 13.37 11.22 7.39
N THR A 151 13.07 9.97 7.79
CA THR A 151 13.49 8.74 7.09
C THR A 151 12.31 8.11 6.39
N PRO A 152 12.37 7.82 5.08
CA PRO A 152 11.27 7.24 4.35
C PRO A 152 10.95 5.82 4.84
N MET A 153 9.67 5.51 4.89
CA MET A 153 9.14 4.19 5.16
C MET A 153 8.86 3.50 3.82
N LEU A 154 9.39 2.28 3.63
CA LEU A 154 9.34 1.57 2.34
C LEU A 154 8.53 0.27 2.45
N TRP A 155 7.32 0.33 3.00
CA TRP A 155 6.45 -0.83 3.19
C TRP A 155 5.13 -0.69 2.43
N SER A 156 4.65 -1.77 1.81
CA SER A 156 3.34 -1.79 1.15
C SER A 156 2.21 -1.53 2.16
N GLY A 157 1.15 -0.80 1.73
CA GLY A 157 0.05 -0.41 2.61
C GLY A 157 0.33 0.81 3.48
N PHE A 158 1.53 1.41 3.40
CA PHE A 158 1.88 2.67 4.06
C PHE A 158 1.77 3.82 3.05
N PRO A 159 0.82 4.77 3.21
CA PRO A 159 0.55 5.79 2.19
C PRO A 159 1.55 6.95 2.15
N GLY A 160 2.75 6.82 2.75
CA GLY A 160 3.82 7.80 2.59
C GLY A 160 4.27 7.90 1.13
N LEU A 161 4.64 9.09 0.66
CA LEU A 161 4.94 9.35 -0.74
C LEU A 161 5.99 8.39 -1.32
N HIS A 162 7.08 8.14 -0.59
CA HIS A 162 8.15 7.23 -1.05
C HIS A 162 7.67 5.77 -1.08
N SER A 163 6.96 5.32 -0.04
CA SER A 163 6.37 3.98 -0.03
C SER A 163 5.38 3.80 -1.18
N LEU A 164 4.47 4.77 -1.33
CA LEU A 164 3.47 4.75 -2.40
C LEU A 164 4.12 4.76 -3.80
N ALA A 165 5.21 5.53 -4.00
CA ALA A 165 5.93 5.56 -5.27
C ALA A 165 6.43 4.17 -5.70
N LEU A 166 6.83 3.32 -4.74
CA LEU A 166 7.31 1.96 -5.00
C LEU A 166 6.20 0.90 -5.02
N THR A 167 5.04 1.18 -4.40
CA THR A 167 3.99 0.16 -4.18
C THR A 167 2.64 0.56 -4.77
N VAL A 168 2.59 1.60 -5.61
CA VAL A 168 1.33 2.13 -6.15
C VAL A 168 0.56 1.12 -7.00
N SER A 169 1.25 0.18 -7.65
CA SER A 169 0.66 -0.91 -8.44
C SER A 169 0.22 -2.11 -7.61
N TYR A 170 0.50 -2.13 -6.30
CA TYR A 170 0.25 -3.29 -5.45
C TYR A 170 -1.22 -3.36 -5.00
N PRO A 171 -1.70 -4.55 -4.66
CA PRO A 171 -3.03 -4.74 -4.08
C PRO A 171 -3.27 -3.89 -2.83
N SER A 172 -2.21 -3.58 -2.08
CA SER A 172 -2.30 -2.75 -0.86
C SER A 172 -2.80 -1.33 -1.11
N THR A 173 -2.38 -0.69 -2.21
CA THR A 173 -2.84 0.67 -2.58
C THR A 173 -4.30 0.64 -3.01
N PHE A 174 -4.69 -0.37 -3.81
CA PHE A 174 -6.08 -0.58 -4.20
C PHE A 174 -6.98 -0.84 -2.98
N ALA A 175 -6.58 -1.77 -2.09
CA ALA A 175 -7.32 -2.11 -0.88
C ALA A 175 -7.46 -0.89 0.07
N LEU A 176 -6.41 -0.08 0.22
CA LEU A 176 -6.48 1.13 1.04
C LEU A 176 -7.40 2.19 0.41
N GLY A 177 -7.37 2.34 -0.91
CA GLY A 177 -8.33 3.20 -1.62
C GLY A 177 -9.77 2.77 -1.38
N LEU A 178 -10.06 1.46 -1.49
CA LEU A 178 -11.37 0.88 -1.14
C LEU A 178 -11.73 1.11 0.34
N ALA A 179 -10.77 1.02 1.28
CA ALA A 179 -11.01 1.24 2.69
C ALA A 179 -11.52 2.66 2.98
N PHE A 180 -10.94 3.69 2.34
CA PHE A 180 -11.45 5.07 2.47
C PHE A 180 -12.87 5.23 1.91
N HIS A 181 -13.19 4.60 0.79
CA HIS A 181 -14.56 4.58 0.27
C HIS A 181 -15.51 3.82 1.22
N PHE A 182 -15.07 2.67 1.73
CA PHE A 182 -15.81 1.85 2.68
C PHE A 182 -16.17 2.65 3.94
N TRP A 183 -15.22 3.35 4.57
CA TRP A 183 -15.50 4.20 5.74
C TRP A 183 -16.49 5.32 5.41
N ALA A 184 -16.37 5.93 4.23
CA ALA A 184 -17.31 6.99 3.81
C ALA A 184 -18.73 6.44 3.60
N TRP A 185 -18.88 5.28 2.99
CA TRP A 185 -20.18 4.61 2.80
C TRP A 185 -20.76 4.11 4.11
N LEU A 186 -19.92 3.53 4.99
CA LEU A 186 -20.31 3.09 6.33
C LEU A 186 -20.84 4.26 7.17
N ALA A 187 -20.10 5.37 7.22
CA ALA A 187 -20.56 6.58 7.90
C ALA A 187 -21.87 7.11 7.30
N GLY A 188 -22.06 7.01 6.00
CA GLY A 188 -23.30 7.35 5.31
C GLY A 188 -24.46 6.42 5.66
N ALA A 189 -24.22 5.12 5.72
CA ALA A 189 -25.21 4.10 6.08
C ALA A 189 -25.69 4.28 7.52
N LEU A 190 -24.76 4.52 8.45
CA LEU A 190 -25.05 4.80 9.85
C LEU A 190 -25.92 6.06 10.03
N ARG A 191 -25.58 7.15 9.33
CA ARG A 191 -26.37 8.40 9.42
C ARG A 191 -27.79 8.26 8.88
N ARG A 192 -27.98 7.51 7.79
CA ARG A 192 -29.28 7.34 7.13
C ARG A 192 -30.13 6.23 7.76
N GLY A 193 -29.58 5.41 8.67
CA GLY A 193 -30.26 4.23 9.19
C GLY A 193 -30.51 3.21 8.08
N ALA A 194 -29.52 2.94 7.24
CA ALA A 194 -29.65 2.03 6.10
C ALA A 194 -30.04 0.61 6.53
N GLY A 195 -30.83 -0.07 5.71
CA GLY A 195 -31.29 -1.44 5.93
C GLY A 195 -30.30 -2.50 5.46
N TRP A 196 -30.69 -3.77 5.60
CA TRP A 196 -29.86 -4.96 5.37
C TRP A 196 -29.14 -5.00 4.00
N PRO A 197 -29.70 -4.56 2.84
CA PRO A 197 -28.97 -4.69 1.58
C PRO A 197 -27.68 -3.86 1.55
N VAL A 198 -27.71 -2.66 2.15
CA VAL A 198 -26.53 -1.79 2.24
C VAL A 198 -25.46 -2.41 3.14
N TRP A 199 -25.88 -3.00 4.26
CA TRP A 199 -24.96 -3.66 5.19
C TRP A 199 -24.36 -4.92 4.59
N THR A 200 -25.13 -5.73 3.85
CA THR A 200 -24.64 -6.89 3.10
C THR A 200 -23.59 -6.45 2.06
N GLY A 201 -23.87 -5.39 1.30
CA GLY A 201 -22.91 -4.84 0.33
C GLY A 201 -21.63 -4.30 0.99
N LEU A 202 -21.74 -3.63 2.15
CA LEU A 202 -20.59 -3.18 2.92
C LEU A 202 -19.78 -4.36 3.46
N GLY A 203 -20.43 -5.42 3.93
CA GLY A 203 -19.75 -6.63 4.39
C GLY A 203 -19.02 -7.35 3.27
N ALA A 204 -19.65 -7.51 2.12
CA ALA A 204 -19.01 -8.08 0.93
C ALA A 204 -17.78 -7.26 0.51
N LEU A 205 -17.89 -5.92 0.49
CA LEU A 205 -16.77 -5.04 0.20
C LEU A 205 -15.63 -5.19 1.22
N TRP A 206 -15.94 -5.32 2.51
CA TRP A 206 -14.95 -5.60 3.55
C TRP A 206 -14.22 -6.93 3.32
N GLY A 207 -14.96 -8.01 2.96
CA GLY A 207 -14.37 -9.28 2.57
C GLY A 207 -13.43 -9.15 1.37
N VAL A 208 -13.84 -8.42 0.33
CA VAL A 208 -12.99 -8.11 -0.85
C VAL A 208 -11.72 -7.35 -0.46
N ILE A 209 -11.81 -6.36 0.43
CA ILE A 209 -10.63 -5.61 0.91
C ILE A 209 -9.65 -6.55 1.62
N LEU A 210 -10.14 -7.45 2.47
CA LEU A 210 -9.33 -8.45 3.17
C LEU A 210 -8.65 -9.43 2.19
N LEU A 211 -9.37 -9.92 1.19
CA LEU A 211 -8.82 -10.80 0.14
C LEU A 211 -7.78 -10.06 -0.73
N CYS A 212 -7.99 -8.77 -1.03
CA CYS A 212 -7.03 -8.01 -1.83
C CYS A 212 -5.71 -7.77 -1.08
N HIS A 213 -5.77 -7.43 0.22
CA HIS A 213 -4.58 -7.21 1.03
C HIS A 213 -4.93 -7.27 2.52
N GLN A 214 -4.56 -8.35 3.19
CA GLN A 214 -4.94 -8.67 4.57
C GLN A 214 -4.59 -7.54 5.54
N PHE A 215 -3.38 -6.99 5.46
CA PHE A 215 -2.93 -5.91 6.36
C PHE A 215 -3.72 -4.61 6.15
N SER A 216 -4.01 -4.21 4.90
CA SER A 216 -4.91 -3.08 4.64
C SER A 216 -6.35 -3.40 5.06
N GLY A 217 -6.76 -4.66 5.03
CA GLY A 217 -8.03 -5.15 5.56
C GLY A 217 -8.13 -4.96 7.07
N VAL A 218 -7.05 -5.23 7.83
CA VAL A 218 -6.99 -4.93 9.27
C VAL A 218 -7.16 -3.42 9.51
N VAL A 219 -6.45 -2.58 8.74
CA VAL A 219 -6.60 -1.11 8.83
C VAL A 219 -8.05 -0.70 8.55
N ALA A 220 -8.68 -1.28 7.51
CA ALA A 220 -10.08 -1.02 7.17
C ALA A 220 -11.02 -1.44 8.29
N THR A 221 -10.77 -2.58 8.92
CA THR A 221 -11.56 -3.12 10.03
C THR A 221 -11.49 -2.23 11.28
N VAL A 222 -10.29 -1.80 11.67
CA VAL A 222 -10.11 -0.91 12.83
C VAL A 222 -10.82 0.43 12.61
N GLY A 223 -10.71 1.03 11.41
CA GLY A 223 -11.41 2.26 11.07
C GLY A 223 -12.93 2.10 11.01
N ALA A 224 -13.41 0.93 10.56
CA ALA A 224 -14.84 0.59 10.58
C ALA A 224 -15.36 0.45 12.01
N ALA A 225 -14.66 -0.29 12.87
CA ALA A 225 -15.00 -0.46 14.29
C ALA A 225 -15.09 0.91 14.98
N ALA A 226 -14.10 1.79 14.77
CA ALA A 226 -14.11 3.15 15.29
C ALA A 226 -15.33 3.95 14.81
N THR A 227 -15.69 3.84 13.53
CA THR A 227 -16.83 4.54 12.93
C THR A 227 -18.17 4.03 13.51
N VAL A 228 -18.30 2.70 13.70
CA VAL A 228 -19.48 2.09 14.32
C VAL A 228 -19.60 2.49 15.78
N LEU A 229 -18.51 2.42 16.55
CA LEU A 229 -18.51 2.80 17.96
C LEU A 229 -18.84 4.30 18.15
N ALA A 230 -18.31 5.18 17.31
CA ALA A 230 -18.65 6.60 17.33
C ALA A 230 -20.16 6.85 17.10
N ALA A 231 -20.78 6.05 16.23
CA ALA A 231 -22.22 6.17 15.94
C ALA A 231 -23.12 5.41 16.91
N GLY A 232 -22.63 4.31 17.52
CA GLY A 232 -23.39 3.36 18.31
C GLY A 232 -24.00 3.91 19.58
N ARG A 233 -23.47 5.02 20.12
CA ARG A 233 -24.08 5.74 21.25
C ARG A 233 -25.47 6.31 20.94
N ALA A 234 -25.75 6.55 19.64
CA ALA A 234 -27.00 7.18 19.23
C ALA A 234 -28.08 6.18 18.78
N ARG A 235 -27.75 4.91 18.46
CA ARG A 235 -28.71 4.00 17.83
C ARG A 235 -28.47 2.53 18.17
N ARG A 236 -29.30 1.95 19.03
CA ARG A 236 -29.33 0.49 19.31
C ARG A 236 -29.73 -0.38 18.09
N VAL A 237 -30.33 0.20 17.07
CA VAL A 237 -30.90 -0.49 15.88
C VAL A 237 -29.84 -0.98 14.87
N VAL A 238 -28.56 -0.60 15.02
CA VAL A 238 -27.50 -0.90 14.07
C VAL A 238 -26.95 -2.33 14.19
N TRP A 239 -27.02 -2.93 15.38
CA TRP A 239 -26.37 -4.21 15.67
C TRP A 239 -26.84 -5.39 14.82
N PRO A 240 -28.15 -5.59 14.56
CA PRO A 240 -28.61 -6.68 13.70
C PRO A 240 -28.05 -6.56 12.26
N TRP A 241 -28.03 -5.33 11.73
CA TRP A 241 -27.53 -5.08 10.37
C TRP A 241 -26.02 -5.22 10.28
N LEU A 242 -25.28 -4.87 11.34
CA LEU A 242 -23.86 -5.13 11.44
C LEU A 242 -23.60 -6.65 11.36
N GLY A 243 -24.41 -7.47 12.03
CA GLY A 243 -24.35 -8.93 11.95
C GLY A 243 -24.50 -9.43 10.52
N THR A 244 -25.46 -8.89 9.73
CA THR A 244 -25.62 -9.27 8.31
C THR A 244 -24.40 -8.86 7.48
N GLY A 245 -23.81 -7.71 7.77
CA GLY A 245 -22.58 -7.26 7.11
C GLY A 245 -21.40 -8.18 7.41
N VAL A 246 -21.18 -8.51 8.68
CA VAL A 246 -20.10 -9.43 9.10
C VAL A 246 -20.28 -10.81 8.46
N ALA A 247 -21.52 -11.34 8.47
CA ALA A 247 -21.83 -12.62 7.84
C ALA A 247 -21.55 -12.60 6.32
N ALA A 248 -21.97 -11.55 5.62
CA ALA A 248 -21.69 -11.41 4.20
C ALA A 248 -20.20 -11.36 3.89
N GLY A 249 -19.41 -10.63 4.69
CA GLY A 249 -17.96 -10.61 4.56
C GLY A 249 -17.34 -11.96 4.82
N ALA A 250 -17.79 -12.67 5.88
CA ALA A 250 -17.30 -14.02 6.19
C ALA A 250 -17.61 -15.02 5.06
N VAL A 251 -18.79 -14.93 4.44
CA VAL A 251 -19.14 -15.75 3.27
C VAL A 251 -18.21 -15.47 2.09
N VAL A 252 -17.88 -14.19 1.81
CA VAL A 252 -16.94 -13.84 0.74
C VAL A 252 -15.56 -14.42 1.00
N LEU A 253 -15.08 -14.39 2.25
CA LEU A 253 -13.79 -14.96 2.63
C LEU A 253 -13.78 -16.49 2.53
N TRP A 254 -14.86 -17.13 3.00
CA TRP A 254 -15.00 -18.59 3.00
C TRP A 254 -15.16 -19.16 1.60
N ALA A 255 -15.92 -18.48 0.75
CA ALA A 255 -16.20 -18.92 -0.61
C ALA A 255 -15.07 -18.61 -1.62
N TRP A 256 -13.94 -18.03 -1.16
CA TRP A 256 -12.84 -17.68 -2.08
C TRP A 256 -12.15 -18.93 -2.61
N PRO A 257 -12.13 -19.17 -3.94
CA PRO A 257 -11.75 -20.48 -4.48
C PRO A 257 -10.25 -20.75 -4.55
N TYR A 258 -9.38 -19.72 -4.42
CA TYR A 258 -7.95 -19.87 -4.70
C TYR A 258 -7.12 -20.26 -3.47
N TYR A 259 -7.65 -20.07 -2.27
CA TYR A 259 -7.00 -20.48 -1.01
C TYR A 259 -7.96 -20.35 0.18
N ASP A 260 -7.72 -21.10 1.23
CA ASP A 260 -8.43 -20.94 2.50
C ASP A 260 -7.90 -19.71 3.24
N PHE A 261 -8.74 -18.65 3.29
CA PHE A 261 -8.37 -17.41 3.98
C PHE A 261 -8.13 -17.61 5.48
N PHE A 262 -8.88 -18.49 6.12
CA PHE A 262 -8.78 -18.72 7.56
C PHE A 262 -7.55 -19.56 7.94
N ALA A 263 -7.10 -20.42 7.06
CA ALA A 263 -5.89 -21.21 7.26
C ALA A 263 -4.61 -20.34 7.32
N LEU A 264 -4.62 -19.12 6.75
CA LEU A 264 -3.50 -18.17 6.85
C LEU A 264 -3.14 -17.81 8.30
N PHE A 265 -4.09 -17.80 9.22
CA PHE A 265 -3.84 -17.49 10.63
C PHE A 265 -3.05 -18.58 11.36
N GLY A 266 -3.07 -19.81 10.85
CA GLY A 266 -2.26 -20.93 11.37
C GLY A 266 -0.92 -21.10 10.64
N ALA A 267 -0.88 -20.73 9.35
CA ALA A 267 0.30 -20.90 8.49
C ALA A 267 1.37 -19.82 8.71
N ALA A 268 1.01 -18.66 9.28
CA ALA A 268 1.92 -17.55 9.54
C ALA A 268 2.85 -17.85 10.73
N GLY A 269 3.80 -18.75 10.54
CA GLY A 269 4.84 -19.06 11.55
C GLY A 269 5.80 -17.88 11.82
N GLY A 270 6.67 -18.02 12.82
CA GLY A 270 7.56 -16.98 13.36
C GLY A 270 8.45 -16.23 12.35
N GLY A 271 8.57 -16.69 11.09
CA GLY A 271 9.31 -16.01 10.04
C GLY A 271 8.75 -14.63 9.68
N LEU A 272 7.43 -14.44 9.72
CA LEU A 272 6.82 -13.14 9.47
C LEU A 272 7.13 -12.12 10.57
N ASP A 273 7.16 -12.53 11.84
CA ASP A 273 7.43 -11.64 12.96
C ASP A 273 8.87 -11.11 12.91
N ALA A 274 9.85 -11.95 12.55
CA ALA A 274 11.24 -11.54 12.42
C ALA A 274 11.40 -10.42 11.37
N VAL A 275 10.76 -10.55 10.20
CA VAL A 275 10.78 -9.55 9.12
C VAL A 275 10.11 -8.25 9.58
N HIS A 276 8.97 -8.33 10.28
CA HIS A 276 8.16 -7.16 10.65
C HIS A 276 8.66 -6.43 11.91
N ARG A 277 9.56 -7.03 12.70
CA ARG A 277 10.18 -6.38 13.88
C ARG A 277 10.78 -5.01 13.53
N GLY A 278 11.33 -4.88 12.32
CA GLY A 278 11.86 -3.62 11.80
C GLY A 278 10.87 -2.46 11.75
N LEU A 279 9.54 -2.72 11.72
CA LEU A 279 8.51 -1.68 11.70
C LEU A 279 8.50 -0.83 12.98
N TYR A 280 8.85 -1.40 14.11
CA TYR A 280 8.89 -0.74 15.41
C TYR A 280 10.22 0.01 15.66
N GLY A 281 11.23 -0.17 14.78
CA GLY A 281 12.54 0.48 14.92
C GLY A 281 12.51 1.95 14.50
N HIS A 282 13.36 2.76 15.15
CA HIS A 282 13.58 4.17 14.83
C HIS A 282 12.29 5.03 14.76
N PRO A 283 11.39 4.97 15.77
CA PRO A 283 10.05 5.56 15.67
C PRO A 283 10.08 7.07 15.44
N VAL A 284 11.03 7.80 16.02
CA VAL A 284 11.14 9.26 15.84
C VAL A 284 11.54 9.60 14.40
N ALA A 285 12.53 8.91 13.84
CA ALA A 285 12.98 9.19 12.48
C ALA A 285 11.92 8.83 11.42
N ARG A 286 11.11 7.78 11.67
CA ARG A 286 10.10 7.29 10.73
C ARG A 286 8.73 7.93 10.90
N TYR A 287 8.33 8.28 12.14
CA TYR A 287 6.97 8.70 12.48
C TYR A 287 6.94 10.03 13.27
N GLY A 288 8.08 10.72 13.49
CA GLY A 288 8.14 11.88 14.35
C GLY A 288 7.19 13.03 13.97
N LEU A 289 6.95 13.24 12.66
CA LEU A 289 6.01 14.28 12.21
C LEU A 289 4.54 13.90 12.45
N VAL A 290 4.23 12.61 12.64
CA VAL A 290 2.88 12.16 13.01
C VAL A 290 2.47 12.70 14.38
N LEU A 291 3.42 13.04 15.26
CA LEU A 291 3.15 13.64 16.58
C LEU A 291 2.37 14.96 16.46
N LEU A 292 2.52 15.71 15.37
CA LEU A 292 1.66 16.87 15.09
C LEU A 292 0.18 16.46 14.97
N GLY A 293 -0.06 15.34 14.33
CA GLY A 293 -1.39 14.75 14.21
C GLY A 293 -1.92 14.20 15.53
N VAL A 294 -1.06 13.54 16.31
CA VAL A 294 -1.42 13.07 17.66
C VAL A 294 -1.81 14.26 18.55
N ALA A 295 -1.03 15.35 18.51
CA ALA A 295 -1.39 16.58 19.21
C ALA A 295 -2.76 17.14 18.75
N ALA A 296 -3.10 17.02 17.46
CA ALA A 296 -4.38 17.45 16.92
C ALA A 296 -5.57 16.54 17.32
N LEU A 297 -5.33 15.30 17.73
CA LEU A 297 -6.37 14.43 18.30
C LEU A 297 -6.82 14.91 19.69
N VAL A 298 -5.95 15.60 20.47
CA VAL A 298 -6.28 16.07 21.82
C VAL A 298 -7.47 17.04 21.85
N PRO A 299 -7.49 18.15 21.06
CA PRO A 299 -8.65 19.03 21.03
C PRO A 299 -9.91 18.35 20.49
N ARG A 300 -9.78 17.36 19.61
CA ARG A 300 -10.92 16.55 19.14
C ARG A 300 -11.49 15.71 20.26
N TRP A 301 -10.65 14.97 20.98
CA TRP A 301 -11.03 14.19 22.15
C TRP A 301 -11.70 15.04 23.26
N ARG A 302 -11.19 16.25 23.49
CA ARG A 302 -11.79 17.18 24.48
C ARG A 302 -13.17 17.67 24.05
N ARG A 303 -13.42 17.81 22.74
CA ARG A 303 -14.73 18.20 22.20
C ARG A 303 -15.72 17.04 22.16
N ASP A 304 -15.23 15.87 21.76
CA ASP A 304 -16.03 14.65 21.69
C ASP A 304 -15.13 13.42 21.91
N ARG A 305 -15.36 12.73 23.04
CA ARG A 305 -14.62 11.49 23.37
C ARG A 305 -14.92 10.34 22.42
N TRP A 306 -16.03 10.43 21.68
CA TRP A 306 -16.47 9.46 20.68
C TRP A 306 -16.14 9.91 19.25
N ASP A 307 -15.26 10.90 19.07
CA ASP A 307 -14.80 11.29 17.74
C ASP A 307 -14.21 10.09 17.01
N PRO A 308 -14.65 9.80 15.77
CA PRO A 308 -14.23 8.59 15.05
C PRO A 308 -12.72 8.51 14.80
N LEU A 309 -12.02 9.63 14.65
CA LEU A 309 -10.56 9.64 14.48
C LEU A 309 -9.83 9.35 15.79
N VAL A 310 -10.37 9.82 16.93
CA VAL A 310 -9.81 9.51 18.26
C VAL A 310 -9.96 8.03 18.57
N LEU A 311 -11.15 7.46 18.35
CA LEU A 311 -11.39 6.03 18.53
C LEU A 311 -10.53 5.18 17.57
N PHE A 312 -10.40 5.62 16.32
CA PHE A 312 -9.58 4.92 15.34
C PHE A 312 -8.12 4.85 15.80
N ALA A 313 -7.53 6.00 16.20
CA ALA A 313 -6.18 6.04 16.72
C ALA A 313 -6.02 5.18 17.99
N GLY A 314 -6.96 5.25 18.94
CA GLY A 314 -6.92 4.49 20.19
C GLY A 314 -6.97 2.97 19.97
N LEU A 315 -7.91 2.50 19.16
CA LEU A 315 -8.00 1.07 18.79
C LEU A 315 -6.75 0.58 18.07
N ALA A 316 -6.22 1.39 17.14
CA ALA A 316 -5.03 1.04 16.39
C ALA A 316 -3.78 0.98 17.27
N VAL A 317 -3.62 1.93 18.21
CA VAL A 317 -2.54 1.90 19.21
C VAL A 317 -2.64 0.65 20.08
N ALA A 318 -3.85 0.24 20.47
CA ALA A 318 -4.05 -0.99 21.23
C ALA A 318 -3.60 -2.23 20.44
N VAL A 319 -3.97 -2.33 19.15
CA VAL A 319 -3.56 -3.45 18.28
C VAL A 319 -2.03 -3.47 18.10
N VAL A 320 -1.43 -2.36 17.70
CA VAL A 320 0.02 -2.27 17.45
C VAL A 320 0.81 -2.47 18.75
N GLY A 321 0.35 -1.90 19.86
CA GLY A 321 0.95 -2.06 21.18
C GLY A 321 0.88 -3.49 21.68
N ALA A 322 -0.26 -4.17 21.50
CA ALA A 322 -0.42 -5.58 21.82
C ALA A 322 0.56 -6.45 21.03
N GLY A 323 0.74 -6.18 19.72
CA GLY A 323 1.74 -6.87 18.89
C GLY A 323 3.16 -6.68 19.38
N TRP A 324 3.52 -5.48 19.85
CA TRP A 324 4.82 -5.22 20.44
C TRP A 324 5.04 -6.02 21.73
N VAL A 325 4.07 -5.97 22.66
CA VAL A 325 4.18 -6.60 23.98
C VAL A 325 4.17 -8.13 23.88
N SER A 326 3.38 -8.69 22.94
CA SER A 326 3.27 -10.15 22.75
C SER A 326 4.37 -10.75 21.87
N GLY A 327 5.22 -9.91 21.22
CA GLY A 327 6.22 -10.37 20.26
C GLY A 327 5.66 -10.70 18.87
N HIS A 328 4.37 -10.50 18.62
CA HIS A 328 3.73 -10.65 17.30
C HIS A 328 3.96 -9.41 16.44
N TYR A 329 5.20 -9.21 16.01
CA TYR A 329 5.64 -8.01 15.31
C TYR A 329 4.94 -7.81 13.95
N ALA A 330 4.35 -8.84 13.37
CA ALA A 330 3.53 -8.72 12.17
C ALA A 330 2.32 -7.78 12.37
N TRP A 331 1.82 -7.59 13.62
CA TRP A 331 0.77 -6.63 13.94
C TRP A 331 1.21 -5.17 13.74
N GLY A 332 2.51 -4.90 13.64
CA GLY A 332 3.06 -3.62 13.20
C GLY A 332 2.61 -3.19 11.79
N ARG A 333 2.13 -4.13 10.98
CA ARG A 333 1.48 -3.82 9.70
C ARG A 333 0.18 -3.00 9.86
N ALA A 334 -0.38 -2.94 11.06
CA ALA A 334 -1.50 -2.06 11.41
C ALA A 334 -1.08 -0.61 11.75
N LEU A 335 0.22 -0.26 11.77
CA LEU A 335 0.69 1.12 12.00
C LEU A 335 0.00 2.19 11.12
N PRO A 336 -0.34 1.95 9.85
CA PRO A 336 -1.14 2.91 9.08
C PRO A 336 -2.47 3.27 9.76
N ALA A 337 -3.08 2.35 10.51
CA ALA A 337 -4.29 2.63 11.29
C ALA A 337 -4.06 3.62 12.45
N VAL A 338 -2.84 3.71 12.99
CA VAL A 338 -2.44 4.73 13.98
C VAL A 338 -2.18 6.08 13.31
N VAL A 339 -1.48 6.04 12.17
CA VAL A 339 -0.96 7.22 11.49
C VAL A 339 -2.05 7.98 10.74
N ILE A 340 -2.92 7.28 10.00
CA ILE A 340 -3.98 7.88 9.18
C ILE A 340 -4.89 8.81 10.00
N PRO A 341 -5.51 8.40 11.12
CA PRO A 341 -6.40 9.28 11.87
C PRO A 341 -5.67 10.52 12.44
N ALA A 342 -4.42 10.38 12.84
CA ALA A 342 -3.60 11.50 13.32
C ALA A 342 -3.32 12.52 12.19
N GLN A 343 -2.91 12.04 11.01
CA GLN A 343 -2.66 12.87 9.83
C GLN A 343 -3.94 13.58 9.34
N LEU A 344 -5.09 12.90 9.38
CA LEU A 344 -6.38 13.52 9.07
C LEU A 344 -6.76 14.57 10.12
N ALA A 345 -6.51 14.31 11.41
CA ALA A 345 -6.85 15.24 12.50
C ALA A 345 -6.15 16.59 12.33
N VAL A 346 -4.84 16.62 12.07
CA VAL A 346 -4.12 17.90 11.90
C VAL A 346 -4.59 18.67 10.66
N ALA A 347 -4.88 17.97 9.56
CA ALA A 347 -5.44 18.60 8.36
C ALA A 347 -6.82 19.23 8.63
N LEU A 348 -7.65 18.57 9.44
CA LEU A 348 -8.97 19.07 9.83
C LEU A 348 -8.89 20.24 10.82
N GLU A 349 -7.99 20.19 11.81
CA GLU A 349 -7.78 21.31 12.75
C GLU A 349 -7.23 22.55 12.05
N ALA A 350 -6.34 22.40 11.07
CA ALA A 350 -5.81 23.52 10.28
C ALA A 350 -6.89 24.31 9.53
N VAL A 351 -8.03 23.68 9.20
CA VAL A 351 -9.12 24.38 8.50
C VAL A 351 -10.37 24.61 9.35
N GLY A 352 -10.54 23.87 10.46
CA GLY A 352 -11.79 23.78 11.22
C GLY A 352 -11.72 24.30 12.66
N ALA A 353 -10.54 24.63 13.20
CA ALA A 353 -10.41 25.14 14.57
C ALA A 353 -11.24 26.39 14.77
N GLY A 354 -12.06 26.43 15.87
CA GLY A 354 -13.05 27.46 16.07
C GLY A 354 -12.45 28.88 16.29
N ARG A 355 -11.32 28.97 16.99
CA ARG A 355 -10.62 30.26 17.23
C ARG A 355 -9.64 30.52 16.07
N ARG A 356 -9.66 31.78 15.53
CA ARG A 356 -8.76 32.16 14.40
C ARG A 356 -7.28 31.94 14.74
N GLY A 357 -6.82 32.30 15.95
CA GLY A 357 -5.44 32.10 16.39
C GLY A 357 -5.03 30.59 16.39
N LEU A 358 -5.88 29.72 16.94
CA LEU A 358 -5.62 28.27 16.93
C LEU A 358 -5.57 27.71 15.52
N ARG A 359 -6.47 28.14 14.64
CA ARG A 359 -6.45 27.74 13.23
C ARG A 359 -5.17 28.17 12.53
N ALA A 360 -4.74 29.43 12.74
CA ALA A 360 -3.47 29.91 12.19
C ALA A 360 -2.29 29.09 12.73
N GLY A 361 -2.25 28.82 14.03
CA GLY A 361 -1.23 27.94 14.64
C GLY A 361 -1.18 26.56 14.01
N TRP A 362 -2.31 25.86 13.88
CA TRP A 362 -2.38 24.55 13.21
C TRP A 362 -1.97 24.62 11.74
N THR A 363 -2.32 25.69 11.03
CA THR A 363 -1.93 25.88 9.62
C THR A 363 -0.41 26.03 9.50
N VAL A 364 0.22 26.83 10.37
CA VAL A 364 1.68 27.02 10.39
C VAL A 364 2.40 25.72 10.74
N LEU A 365 1.96 25.01 11.77
CA LEU A 365 2.53 23.73 12.18
C LEU A 365 2.39 22.67 11.08
N LEU A 366 1.23 22.59 10.43
CA LEU A 366 1.02 21.69 9.32
C LEU A 366 1.91 22.05 8.12
N ALA A 367 1.98 23.33 7.75
CA ALA A 367 2.83 23.78 6.65
C ALA A 367 4.32 23.45 6.90
N GLY A 368 4.82 23.73 8.11
CA GLY A 368 6.19 23.35 8.51
C GLY A 368 6.40 21.83 8.47
N GLY A 369 5.45 21.05 9.01
CA GLY A 369 5.49 19.59 8.97
C GLY A 369 5.49 19.04 7.55
N LEU A 370 4.66 19.58 6.65
CA LEU A 370 4.62 19.19 5.23
C LEU A 370 5.92 19.53 4.48
N LEU A 371 6.56 20.65 4.79
CA LEU A 371 7.86 21.03 4.22
C LEU A 371 8.95 20.06 4.68
N VAL A 372 9.05 19.78 5.99
CA VAL A 372 10.02 18.83 6.54
C VAL A 372 9.77 17.41 6.02
N GLY A 373 8.51 16.98 5.99
CA GLY A 373 8.13 15.68 5.48
C GLY A 373 8.36 15.55 3.97
N GLY A 374 8.03 16.58 3.19
CA GLY A 374 8.32 16.65 1.75
C GLY A 374 9.82 16.55 1.49
N TRP A 375 10.63 17.23 2.27
CA TRP A 375 12.07 17.11 2.24
C TRP A 375 12.54 15.67 2.58
N GLY A 376 12.00 15.04 3.60
CA GLY A 376 12.29 13.64 3.95
C GLY A 376 11.92 12.66 2.84
N GLN A 377 10.91 12.98 2.03
CA GLN A 377 10.40 12.16 0.92
C GLN A 377 10.99 12.56 -0.46
N ALA A 378 11.84 13.58 -0.52
CA ALA A 378 12.32 14.17 -1.78
C ALA A 378 13.07 13.18 -2.69
N GLY A 379 13.61 12.08 -2.14
CA GLY A 379 14.24 11.01 -2.91
C GLY A 379 13.35 10.39 -4.00
N VAL A 380 12.02 10.55 -3.91
CA VAL A 380 11.08 10.11 -4.95
C VAL A 380 11.34 10.80 -6.31
N LEU A 381 11.87 12.01 -6.31
CA LEU A 381 12.26 12.72 -7.54
C LEU A 381 13.27 11.92 -8.38
N GLY A 382 14.13 11.12 -7.74
CA GLY A 382 15.13 10.28 -8.41
C GLY A 382 14.54 9.16 -9.27
N TYR A 383 13.25 8.84 -9.13
CA TYR A 383 12.59 7.88 -10.03
C TYR A 383 12.18 8.51 -11.37
N VAL A 384 12.17 9.83 -11.45
CA VAL A 384 11.70 10.58 -12.65
C VAL A 384 12.81 11.39 -13.26
N VAL A 385 13.61 12.08 -12.42
CA VAL A 385 14.70 12.95 -12.85
C VAL A 385 15.99 12.16 -12.92
N PRO A 386 16.81 12.32 -13.98
CA PRO A 386 18.13 11.69 -14.06
C PRO A 386 19.02 12.07 -12.86
N ARG A 387 19.80 11.12 -12.35
CA ARG A 387 20.61 11.33 -11.13
C ARG A 387 21.54 12.54 -11.24
N GLY A 388 22.22 12.72 -12.36
CA GLY A 388 23.13 13.85 -12.56
C GLY A 388 22.48 15.24 -12.55
N ALA A 389 21.13 15.31 -12.60
CA ALA A 389 20.37 16.56 -12.49
C ALA A 389 19.76 16.76 -11.08
N LEU A 390 19.94 15.79 -10.16
CA LEU A 390 19.43 15.91 -8.79
C LEU A 390 20.40 16.71 -7.92
N PRO A 391 19.91 17.63 -7.06
CA PRO A 391 20.74 18.21 -6.02
C PRO A 391 21.30 17.11 -5.10
N ALA A 392 22.57 17.19 -4.70
CA ALA A 392 23.25 16.17 -3.88
C ALA A 392 22.46 15.76 -2.62
N VAL A 393 21.76 16.71 -2.02
CA VAL A 393 20.93 16.48 -0.83
C VAL A 393 19.70 15.61 -1.12
N VAL A 394 19.13 15.68 -2.31
CA VAL A 394 18.01 14.83 -2.77
C VAL A 394 18.55 13.47 -3.18
N GLU A 395 19.69 13.43 -3.86
CA GLU A 395 20.36 12.21 -4.27
C GLU A 395 20.69 11.31 -3.06
N GLY A 396 21.17 11.86 -1.96
CA GLY A 396 21.41 11.13 -0.71
C GLY A 396 20.17 10.48 -0.08
N ARG A 397 18.95 10.86 -0.49
CA ARG A 397 17.68 10.25 -0.07
C ARG A 397 17.08 9.28 -1.09
N TYR A 398 17.63 9.25 -2.29
CA TYR A 398 17.19 8.35 -3.34
C TYR A 398 17.53 6.89 -2.99
N ARG A 399 16.59 6.00 -3.22
CA ARG A 399 16.76 4.56 -3.11
C ARG A 399 16.65 3.96 -4.51
N PRO A 400 17.73 3.48 -5.10
CA PRO A 400 17.69 2.94 -6.45
C PRO A 400 16.76 1.74 -6.52
N PRO A 401 15.92 1.63 -7.56
CA PRO A 401 15.16 0.43 -7.82
C PRO A 401 16.09 -0.74 -8.10
N TRP A 402 15.59 -1.96 -7.95
CA TRP A 402 16.36 -3.14 -8.30
C TRP A 402 16.58 -3.20 -9.80
N THR A 403 17.76 -3.66 -10.20
CA THR A 403 18.05 -3.99 -11.59
C THR A 403 17.18 -5.14 -12.04
N GLY A 404 16.49 -4.96 -13.19
CA GLY A 404 15.53 -5.95 -13.69
C GLY A 404 16.20 -7.12 -14.41
N TYR A 405 15.43 -8.20 -14.59
CA TYR A 405 15.84 -9.41 -15.34
C TYR A 405 15.14 -9.52 -16.70
N HIS A 406 14.61 -8.44 -17.26
CA HIS A 406 13.94 -8.46 -18.56
C HIS A 406 14.82 -9.02 -19.69
N TRP A 407 16.12 -8.84 -19.56
CA TRP A 407 17.11 -9.32 -20.53
C TRP A 407 17.13 -10.84 -20.77
N ILE A 408 16.56 -11.65 -19.82
CA ILE A 408 16.48 -13.11 -19.99
C ILE A 408 15.35 -13.55 -20.94
N THR A 409 14.39 -12.69 -21.23
CA THR A 409 13.14 -13.05 -21.94
C THR A 409 13.32 -13.57 -23.37
N PRO A 410 14.41 -13.32 -24.11
CA PRO A 410 14.63 -13.97 -25.39
C PRO A 410 14.84 -15.49 -25.30
N TRP A 411 15.29 -15.99 -24.15
CA TRP A 411 15.65 -17.41 -23.94
C TRP A 411 14.67 -18.13 -23.02
N VAL A 412 14.35 -17.51 -21.89
CA VAL A 412 13.49 -18.09 -20.85
C VAL A 412 12.02 -17.89 -21.22
N ARG A 413 11.28 -18.99 -21.31
CA ARG A 413 9.87 -19.02 -21.73
C ARG A 413 8.93 -19.21 -20.53
N TYR A 414 7.65 -18.98 -20.77
CA TYR A 414 6.61 -19.28 -19.80
C TYR A 414 6.64 -20.78 -19.43
N GLY A 415 6.64 -21.07 -18.13
CA GLY A 415 6.68 -22.43 -17.60
C GLY A 415 8.07 -23.04 -17.44
N ASP A 416 9.14 -22.41 -17.97
CA ASP A 416 10.50 -22.90 -17.72
C ASP A 416 10.84 -22.78 -16.23
N VAL A 417 11.56 -23.79 -15.69
CA VAL A 417 12.09 -23.75 -14.33
C VAL A 417 13.51 -23.19 -14.35
N VAL A 418 13.71 -22.16 -13.54
CA VAL A 418 14.98 -21.42 -13.42
C VAL A 418 15.56 -21.62 -12.01
N MET A 419 16.79 -22.08 -11.92
CA MET A 419 17.55 -22.02 -10.67
C MET A 419 18.01 -20.58 -10.43
N ALA A 420 17.53 -19.97 -9.35
CA ALA A 420 17.83 -18.59 -9.00
C ALA A 420 17.75 -18.37 -7.50
N GLU A 421 18.52 -17.42 -6.98
CA GLU A 421 18.48 -17.01 -5.57
C GLU A 421 18.35 -15.50 -5.40
N GLY A 422 18.08 -15.04 -4.18
CA GLY A 422 18.05 -13.63 -3.81
C GLY A 422 17.12 -12.78 -4.67
N ARG A 423 17.65 -11.73 -5.31
CA ARG A 423 16.84 -10.83 -6.16
C ARG A 423 16.35 -11.50 -7.44
N ALA A 424 17.12 -12.43 -7.99
CA ALA A 424 16.71 -13.17 -9.19
C ALA A 424 15.47 -14.02 -8.90
N ALA A 425 15.46 -14.77 -7.79
CA ALA A 425 14.30 -15.57 -7.37
C ALA A 425 13.02 -14.73 -7.17
N ARG A 426 13.16 -13.46 -6.79
CA ARG A 426 12.04 -12.53 -6.66
C ARG A 426 11.54 -11.94 -7.97
N GLN A 427 12.36 -11.92 -9.01
CA GLN A 427 12.03 -11.20 -10.24
C GLN A 427 11.75 -12.13 -11.42
N VAL A 428 12.45 -13.24 -11.53
CA VAL A 428 12.33 -14.17 -12.66
C VAL A 428 10.89 -14.64 -12.89
N PRO A 429 10.09 -14.98 -11.86
CA PRO A 429 8.70 -15.41 -12.07
C PRO A 429 7.80 -14.34 -12.71
N ALA A 430 8.15 -13.05 -12.57
CA ALA A 430 7.42 -11.96 -13.22
C ALA A 430 7.44 -12.03 -14.76
N TYR A 431 8.40 -12.74 -15.32
CA TYR A 431 8.56 -12.93 -16.76
C TYR A 431 7.97 -14.27 -17.25
N GLY A 432 7.28 -14.99 -16.37
CA GLY A 432 6.53 -16.20 -16.70
C GLY A 432 7.23 -17.52 -16.40
N ALA A 433 8.50 -17.51 -16.00
CA ALA A 433 9.19 -18.71 -15.53
C ALA A 433 8.76 -19.11 -14.11
N TYR A 434 9.18 -20.26 -13.66
CA TYR A 434 9.17 -20.71 -12.28
C TYR A 434 10.58 -20.63 -11.70
N THR A 435 10.70 -20.58 -10.39
CA THR A 435 11.97 -20.79 -9.68
C THR A 435 11.90 -22.07 -8.85
N VAL A 436 13.06 -22.66 -8.53
CA VAL A 436 13.10 -23.86 -7.68
C VAL A 436 12.58 -23.54 -6.28
N ALA A 437 13.11 -22.50 -5.66
CA ALA A 437 12.60 -22.01 -4.39
C ALA A 437 11.89 -20.66 -4.57
N PRO A 438 10.78 -20.40 -3.84
CA PRO A 438 10.08 -19.14 -3.95
C PRO A 438 10.92 -18.00 -3.39
N GLY A 439 10.94 -16.83 -4.06
CA GLY A 439 11.58 -15.63 -3.57
C GLY A 439 10.75 -14.87 -2.52
N TYR A 440 9.54 -15.33 -2.24
CA TYR A 440 8.57 -14.80 -1.29
C TYR A 440 7.95 -15.96 -0.50
N PRO A 441 7.36 -15.72 0.70
CA PRO A 441 6.79 -16.80 1.51
C PRO A 441 5.74 -17.63 0.76
N GLY A 442 5.92 -18.94 0.76
CA GLY A 442 5.00 -19.92 0.17
C GLY A 442 4.08 -20.51 1.25
N PHE A 443 3.09 -19.77 1.74
CA PHE A 443 2.26 -20.11 2.91
C PHE A 443 1.64 -21.52 2.87
N PHE A 444 1.36 -22.07 1.69
CA PHE A 444 0.76 -23.39 1.50
C PHE A 444 1.70 -24.36 0.80
N LEU A 445 2.95 -23.99 0.57
CA LEU A 445 3.96 -24.81 -0.08
C LEU A 445 4.65 -25.70 0.98
N ALA A 446 4.25 -26.97 1.04
CA ALA A 446 4.71 -27.89 2.09
C ALA A 446 6.22 -28.18 2.03
N ASP A 447 6.84 -28.07 0.84
CA ASP A 447 8.25 -28.35 0.61
C ASP A 447 9.11 -27.07 0.44
N GLU A 448 8.62 -25.90 0.88
CA GLU A 448 9.34 -24.62 0.76
C GLU A 448 10.76 -24.70 1.34
N GLU A 449 10.89 -25.27 2.54
CA GLU A 449 12.19 -25.38 3.22
C GLU A 449 13.16 -26.30 2.45
N ARG A 450 12.69 -27.44 1.92
CA ARG A 450 13.47 -28.35 1.10
C ARG A 450 13.94 -27.68 -0.19
N ARG A 451 13.07 -26.95 -0.89
CA ARG A 451 13.41 -26.15 -2.09
C ARG A 451 14.44 -25.08 -1.78
N GLY A 452 14.26 -24.38 -0.66
CA GLY A 452 15.22 -23.38 -0.17
C GLY A 452 16.58 -23.99 0.15
N ALA A 453 16.63 -25.17 0.79
CA ALA A 453 17.86 -25.89 1.07
C ALA A 453 18.56 -26.34 -0.23
N ALA A 454 17.81 -26.90 -1.19
CA ALA A 454 18.34 -27.31 -2.51
C ALA A 454 18.97 -26.11 -3.24
N THR A 455 18.30 -24.96 -3.23
CA THR A 455 18.83 -23.72 -3.85
C THR A 455 20.12 -23.25 -3.19
N ARG A 456 20.17 -23.22 -1.84
CA ARG A 456 21.41 -22.86 -1.13
C ARG A 456 22.57 -23.83 -1.43
N VAL A 457 22.28 -25.13 -1.48
CA VAL A 457 23.30 -26.13 -1.84
C VAL A 457 23.76 -25.90 -3.28
N TYR A 458 22.85 -25.63 -4.23
CA TYR A 458 23.19 -25.42 -5.63
C TYR A 458 24.19 -24.26 -5.83
N PHE A 459 23.97 -23.12 -5.17
CA PHE A 459 24.85 -21.93 -5.25
C PHE A 459 26.07 -22.02 -4.32
N GLY A 460 26.21 -23.08 -3.52
CA GLY A 460 27.37 -23.25 -2.67
C GLY A 460 28.68 -23.40 -3.49
N GLU A 461 29.71 -22.63 -3.13
CA GLU A 461 30.98 -22.59 -3.87
C GLU A 461 31.64 -23.97 -4.02
N ARG A 462 31.53 -24.83 -3.00
CA ARG A 462 32.16 -26.16 -2.95
C ARG A 462 31.23 -27.30 -3.40
N THR A 463 30.06 -26.98 -3.92
CA THR A 463 29.11 -28.03 -4.32
C THR A 463 29.58 -28.76 -5.58
N PRO A 464 29.71 -30.10 -5.50
CA PRO A 464 30.14 -30.89 -6.65
C PRO A 464 29.13 -30.80 -7.83
N ALA A 465 29.65 -30.86 -9.06
CA ALA A 465 28.80 -30.82 -10.26
C ALA A 465 27.77 -31.97 -10.31
N SER A 466 28.10 -33.16 -9.75
CA SER A 466 27.16 -34.26 -9.65
C SER A 466 25.94 -33.96 -8.77
N VAL A 467 26.15 -33.24 -7.67
CA VAL A 467 25.07 -32.80 -6.77
C VAL A 467 24.19 -31.73 -7.47
N ARG A 468 24.80 -30.76 -8.15
CA ARG A 468 24.07 -29.78 -8.96
C ARG A 468 23.18 -30.42 -10.00
N ARG A 469 23.74 -31.39 -10.77
CA ARG A 469 22.96 -32.16 -11.76
C ARG A 469 21.84 -32.99 -11.14
N GLY A 470 22.02 -33.48 -9.90
CA GLY A 470 20.94 -34.13 -9.14
C GLY A 470 19.77 -33.20 -8.91
N ILE A 471 20.05 -31.99 -8.40
CA ILE A 471 19.04 -30.95 -8.15
C ILE A 471 18.40 -30.50 -9.46
N GLU A 472 19.18 -30.26 -10.52
CA GLU A 472 18.65 -29.88 -11.84
C GLU A 472 17.60 -30.87 -12.35
N ARG A 473 17.89 -32.17 -12.23
CA ARG A 473 16.95 -33.23 -12.66
C ARG A 473 15.74 -33.33 -11.75
N GLU A 474 15.93 -33.21 -10.44
CA GLU A 474 14.85 -33.28 -9.46
C GLU A 474 13.78 -32.22 -9.69
N TYR A 475 14.20 -30.97 -9.99
CA TYR A 475 13.29 -29.85 -10.19
C TYR A 475 13.04 -29.49 -11.67
N GLY A 476 13.58 -30.23 -12.62
CA GLY A 476 13.40 -29.95 -14.06
C GLY A 476 14.02 -28.63 -14.50
N VAL A 477 15.15 -28.24 -13.90
CA VAL A 477 15.80 -26.94 -14.14
C VAL A 477 16.31 -26.89 -15.59
N ARG A 478 15.91 -25.87 -16.33
CA ARG A 478 16.35 -25.58 -17.70
C ARG A 478 17.39 -24.48 -17.78
N TRP A 479 17.31 -23.53 -16.87
CA TRP A 479 18.12 -22.33 -16.85
C TRP A 479 18.63 -22.04 -15.45
N VAL A 480 19.81 -21.43 -15.40
CA VAL A 480 20.38 -20.92 -14.14
C VAL A 480 20.65 -19.43 -14.30
N VAL A 481 20.12 -18.63 -13.39
CA VAL A 481 20.42 -17.20 -13.29
C VAL A 481 21.35 -16.96 -12.11
N ASP A 482 22.61 -16.65 -12.42
CA ASP A 482 23.60 -16.27 -11.42
C ASP A 482 23.64 -14.73 -11.30
N GLY A 483 23.27 -14.23 -10.13
CA GLY A 483 23.17 -12.79 -9.85
C GLY A 483 24.49 -12.10 -9.56
N GLY A 484 25.56 -12.86 -9.33
CA GLY A 484 26.85 -12.32 -8.89
C GLY A 484 28.09 -13.01 -9.48
N GLY A 485 27.92 -13.91 -10.45
CA GLY A 485 29.06 -14.63 -11.05
C GLY A 485 29.70 -15.67 -10.11
N VAL A 486 28.96 -16.14 -9.11
CA VAL A 486 29.44 -17.09 -8.08
C VAL A 486 29.74 -18.48 -8.66
N LEU A 487 28.99 -18.87 -9.70
CA LEU A 487 29.08 -20.23 -10.27
C LEU A 487 30.30 -20.45 -11.16
N GLY A 488 30.92 -19.37 -11.67
CA GLY A 488 32.09 -19.47 -12.52
C GLY A 488 31.92 -20.49 -13.65
N SER A 489 32.95 -21.31 -13.89
CA SER A 489 32.93 -22.36 -14.90
C SER A 489 32.34 -23.70 -14.43
N ALA A 490 31.25 -23.73 -13.70
CA ALA A 490 30.64 -24.94 -13.12
C ALA A 490 30.16 -25.99 -14.14
N GLY A 491 30.68 -25.95 -15.35
CA GLY A 491 30.30 -26.87 -16.42
C GLY A 491 29.01 -26.54 -17.15
N LEU A 492 28.45 -25.36 -16.85
CA LEU A 492 27.25 -24.79 -17.48
C LEU A 492 27.61 -24.00 -18.74
N ARG A 493 26.75 -24.01 -19.75
CA ARG A 493 26.92 -23.22 -20.97
C ARG A 493 26.37 -21.82 -20.77
N GLU A 494 27.26 -20.82 -20.73
CA GLU A 494 26.84 -19.42 -20.75
C GLU A 494 26.07 -19.09 -22.03
N VAL A 495 24.91 -18.43 -21.87
CA VAL A 495 24.02 -18.06 -22.99
C VAL A 495 23.95 -16.54 -23.16
N ALA A 496 23.90 -15.81 -22.04
CA ALA A 496 23.79 -14.36 -22.06
C ALA A 496 24.31 -13.71 -20.77
N ARG A 497 24.74 -12.46 -20.89
CA ARG A 497 25.12 -11.60 -19.76
C ARG A 497 24.13 -10.45 -19.61
N GLY A 498 23.73 -10.20 -18.38
CA GLY A 498 22.91 -9.07 -17.99
C GLY A 498 23.69 -7.97 -17.28
N PRO A 499 23.00 -6.92 -16.84
CA PRO A 499 23.57 -5.85 -16.04
C PRO A 499 24.16 -6.36 -14.71
N GLU A 500 25.08 -5.61 -14.13
CA GLU A 500 25.66 -5.87 -12.79
C GLU A 500 26.32 -7.28 -12.66
N GLY A 501 26.85 -7.83 -13.75
CA GLY A 501 27.51 -9.14 -13.73
C GLY A 501 26.57 -10.33 -13.68
N GLN A 502 25.27 -10.14 -13.91
CA GLN A 502 24.28 -11.22 -14.03
C GLN A 502 24.60 -12.11 -15.23
N VAL A 503 24.49 -13.41 -15.07
CA VAL A 503 24.73 -14.40 -16.14
C VAL A 503 23.58 -15.40 -16.24
N LEU A 504 23.18 -15.72 -17.47
CA LEU A 504 22.24 -16.80 -17.79
C LEU A 504 22.99 -17.99 -18.34
N TYR A 505 22.81 -19.15 -17.72
CA TYR A 505 23.34 -20.42 -18.20
C TYR A 505 22.21 -21.35 -18.63
N ALA A 506 22.46 -22.12 -19.69
CA ALA A 506 21.63 -23.27 -20.06
C ALA A 506 22.13 -24.52 -19.34
N VAL A 507 21.19 -25.30 -18.80
CA VAL A 507 21.45 -26.66 -18.31
C VAL A 507 21.49 -27.59 -19.50
N PRO A 508 22.51 -28.49 -19.59
CA PRO A 508 22.67 -29.44 -20.72
C PRO A 508 21.49 -30.38 -20.94
#